data_8ebc78a89d6749e51e27b0d92bbccd84
#
_entry.id   8ebc78a89d6749e51e27b0d92bbccd84
#
_cell.length_a   1.000
_cell.length_b   1.000
_cell.length_c   1.000
_cell.angle_alpha   90.00
_cell.angle_beta   90.00
_cell.angle_gamma   90.00
#
_symmetry.space_group_name_H-M   'P 1'
#
loop_
_entity.id
_entity.type
_entity.pdbx_description
1 polymer ?
#
loop_
_entity_poly.entity_id
_entity_poly.type
_entity_poly.pdbx_seq_one_letter_code
_entity_poly.pdbx_strand_id
1 'polypeptide(L)'
;MIRLFADLLHGIDSGNRVLINAPNSQALLDLLMNCLGTAIIPAVVSSQATQREVSEMALDVGAVRIISEHEIVTSAPDRVSGTTSESVPTVYPKSRPMHFTSGTSGRPKAVWSGWLSPDDAQAWISDETGAWGITENDVHLVCGPLSHSAPLRFALMTLLAGGSVVVPGKFDPAVVAHLLEQGTVTTTFMAPAHLQRLRAHVDGGSIEHNLRLLAHAGSACPDAVRVWAHEAFGMEVVQEFYGSTEGQFTQCSAREWVQRPGTVGRARPGRELRVDDDGQLWCKPPAWARFSYWGDPDKTAQAWDGEWFTVGDYGHIDAEGYVFLHGRRGDLIISGGVNVYPAEIERVLANLPGVQQVMAFGAPDEQWGQRVCVAIGGDVSEEQVRAFAAEQLSGAKKPKSVFVASSLPTTHSGKVDRLATAKLFG
;
A
#
# COMPACT_ATOMS: atom_id res chain seq x y z
N MET A 1 26.02 14.16 2.20
CA MET A 1 24.56 14.14 2.35
C MET A 1 24.08 14.56 3.72
N ILE A 2 24.67 14.13 4.84
CA ILE A 2 24.27 14.56 6.22
C ILE A 2 24.29 16.09 6.43
N ARG A 3 24.98 16.86 5.59
CA ARG A 3 25.00 18.33 5.67
C ARG A 3 23.88 19.04 4.91
N LEU A 4 23.21 18.37 3.98
CA LEU A 4 22.26 19.01 3.06
C LEU A 4 21.03 19.60 3.77
N PHE A 5 20.57 18.95 4.86
CA PHE A 5 19.43 19.39 5.66
C PHE A 5 19.81 19.73 7.11
N ALA A 6 21.09 19.99 7.38
CA ALA A 6 21.57 20.28 8.73
C ALA A 6 20.86 21.50 9.34
N ASP A 7 20.67 22.56 8.57
CA ASP A 7 19.97 23.77 9.03
C ASP A 7 18.49 23.53 9.25
N LEU A 8 17.85 22.70 8.38
CA LEU A 8 16.44 22.36 8.50
C LEU A 8 16.16 21.48 9.73
N LEU A 9 17.10 20.63 10.11
CA LEU A 9 17.00 19.76 11.28
C LEU A 9 17.71 20.33 12.52
N HIS A 10 18.29 21.51 12.44
CA HIS A 10 18.98 22.14 13.56
C HIS A 10 18.04 22.36 14.74
N GLY A 11 18.50 22.01 15.96
CA GLY A 11 17.72 22.12 17.19
C GLY A 11 16.64 21.05 17.38
N ILE A 12 16.58 20.05 16.49
CA ILE A 12 15.70 18.89 16.66
C ILE A 12 16.50 17.75 17.28
N ASP A 13 16.15 17.39 18.51
CA ASP A 13 16.83 16.33 19.23
C ASP A 13 16.46 14.95 18.73
N SER A 14 17.37 14.00 18.94
CA SER A 14 17.09 12.57 18.78
C SER A 14 15.84 12.17 19.59
N GLY A 15 14.95 11.40 18.98
CA GLY A 15 13.67 11.01 19.59
C GLY A 15 12.51 11.92 19.26
N ASN A 16 12.78 13.11 18.76
CA ASN A 16 11.70 13.98 18.33
C ASN A 16 11.10 13.55 16.99
N ARG A 17 9.85 13.92 16.80
CA ARG A 17 9.08 13.63 15.57
C ARG A 17 8.99 14.90 14.73
N VAL A 18 9.13 14.73 13.43
CA VAL A 18 8.86 15.79 12.44
C VAL A 18 7.76 15.33 11.51
N LEU A 19 6.77 16.17 11.29
CA LEU A 19 5.75 15.92 10.26
C LEU A 19 6.22 16.56 8.96
N ILE A 20 6.19 15.78 7.87
CA ILE A 20 6.65 16.24 6.55
C ILE A 20 5.46 16.22 5.59
N ASN A 21 5.07 17.40 5.10
CA ASN A 21 4.03 17.59 4.11
C ASN A 21 4.64 18.10 2.81
N ALA A 22 5.00 17.16 1.94
CA ALA A 22 5.62 17.46 0.66
C ALA A 22 5.27 16.40 -0.39
N PRO A 23 5.26 16.75 -1.70
CA PRO A 23 5.13 15.80 -2.78
C PRO A 23 6.38 14.93 -2.90
N ASN A 24 6.24 13.84 -3.68
CA ASN A 24 7.38 12.98 -4.00
C ASN A 24 8.50 13.80 -4.66
N SER A 25 9.69 13.70 -4.10
CA SER A 25 10.91 14.29 -4.68
C SER A 25 12.14 13.57 -4.15
N GLN A 26 13.27 13.72 -4.85
CA GLN A 26 14.56 13.24 -4.38
C GLN A 26 14.94 13.89 -3.06
N ALA A 27 14.70 15.21 -2.95
CA ALA A 27 14.98 15.97 -1.74
C ALA A 27 14.21 15.45 -0.51
N LEU A 28 12.95 14.99 -0.71
CA LEU A 28 12.18 14.33 0.36
C LEU A 28 12.85 13.03 0.82
N LEU A 29 13.31 12.18 -0.10
CA LEU A 29 14.02 10.94 0.27
C LEU A 29 15.32 11.22 1.00
N ASP A 30 16.10 12.21 0.54
CA ASP A 30 17.34 12.61 1.18
C ASP A 30 17.09 13.15 2.61
N LEU A 31 16.04 13.94 2.81
CA LEU A 31 15.60 14.39 4.14
C LEU A 31 15.22 13.23 5.04
N LEU A 32 14.45 12.26 4.52
CA LEU A 32 14.05 11.07 5.27
C LEU A 32 15.27 10.25 5.71
N MET A 33 16.23 10.02 4.82
CA MET A 33 17.48 9.33 5.15
C MET A 33 18.28 10.06 6.23
N ASN A 34 18.32 11.39 6.19
CA ASN A 34 18.94 12.20 7.25
C ASN A 34 18.23 12.03 8.59
N CYS A 35 16.90 12.10 8.62
CA CYS A 35 16.11 11.87 9.85
C CYS A 35 16.40 10.50 10.44
N LEU A 36 16.35 9.43 9.64
CA LEU A 36 16.57 8.06 10.11
C LEU A 36 17.98 7.87 10.67
N GLY A 37 19.00 8.45 10.04
CA GLY A 37 20.40 8.38 10.48
C GLY A 37 20.68 9.16 11.77
N THR A 38 19.93 10.23 12.04
CA THR A 38 20.07 11.08 13.24
C THR A 38 19.10 10.72 14.36
N ALA A 39 18.36 9.62 14.22
CA ALA A 39 17.33 9.20 15.17
C ALA A 39 16.18 10.21 15.35
N ILE A 40 15.91 11.05 14.37
CA ILE A 40 14.69 11.84 14.27
C ILE A 40 13.63 10.93 13.62
N ILE A 41 12.38 11.02 14.08
CA ILE A 41 11.29 10.17 13.58
C ILE A 41 10.49 10.98 12.54
N PRO A 42 10.63 10.71 11.24
CA PRO A 42 9.84 11.38 10.23
C PRO A 42 8.45 10.74 10.10
N ALA A 43 7.41 11.55 10.01
CA ALA A 43 6.06 11.17 9.67
C ALA A 43 5.66 11.88 8.37
N VAL A 44 5.58 11.13 7.27
CA VAL A 44 5.24 11.70 5.96
C VAL A 44 3.74 11.64 5.76
N VAL A 45 3.13 12.78 5.46
CA VAL A 45 1.72 12.91 5.16
C VAL A 45 1.50 13.28 3.69
N SER A 46 0.29 13.00 3.20
CA SER A 46 -0.08 13.33 1.82
C SER A 46 0.13 14.83 1.55
N SER A 47 0.77 15.16 0.44
CA SER A 47 0.88 16.55 -0.03
C SER A 47 -0.47 17.17 -0.38
N GLN A 48 -1.53 16.38 -0.51
CA GLN A 48 -2.88 16.82 -0.74
C GLN A 48 -3.68 17.02 0.56
N ALA A 49 -3.09 16.71 1.72
CA ALA A 49 -3.73 16.93 3.00
C ALA A 49 -3.99 18.42 3.23
N THR A 50 -5.17 18.75 3.74
CA THR A 50 -5.52 20.13 4.09
C THR A 50 -4.66 20.60 5.26
N GLN A 51 -4.50 21.92 5.40
CA GLN A 51 -3.76 22.51 6.52
C GLN A 51 -4.32 22.06 7.88
N ARG A 52 -5.64 21.86 7.96
CA ARG A 52 -6.30 21.34 9.17
C ARG A 52 -5.85 19.92 9.46
N GLU A 53 -5.89 19.01 8.47
CA GLU A 53 -5.45 17.62 8.63
C GLU A 53 -3.97 17.53 9.01
N VAL A 54 -3.12 18.33 8.36
CA VAL A 54 -1.69 18.43 8.68
C VAL A 54 -1.50 18.83 10.15
N SER A 55 -2.22 19.85 10.61
CA SER A 55 -2.13 20.34 11.99
C SER A 55 -2.65 19.29 13.00
N GLU A 56 -3.76 18.63 12.71
CA GLU A 56 -4.32 17.57 13.55
C GLU A 56 -3.35 16.38 13.65
N MET A 57 -2.79 15.92 12.52
CA MET A 57 -1.81 14.83 12.51
C MET A 57 -0.51 15.19 13.22
N ALA A 58 -0.04 16.45 13.11
CA ALA A 58 1.14 16.92 13.83
C ALA A 58 0.94 16.89 15.36
N LEU A 59 -0.24 17.29 15.82
CA LEU A 59 -0.62 17.20 17.24
C LEU A 59 -0.71 15.74 17.71
N ASP A 60 -1.31 14.87 16.90
CA ASP A 60 -1.49 13.46 17.24
C ASP A 60 -0.16 12.74 17.48
N VAL A 61 0.86 13.04 16.68
CA VAL A 61 2.19 12.45 16.87
C VAL A 61 3.09 13.27 17.79
N GLY A 62 2.66 14.45 18.24
CA GLY A 62 3.48 15.38 19.02
C GLY A 62 4.72 15.81 18.23
N ALA A 63 4.54 16.17 16.95
CA ALA A 63 5.62 16.65 16.11
C ALA A 63 6.14 18.02 16.62
N VAL A 64 7.45 18.13 16.79
CA VAL A 64 8.09 19.37 17.22
C VAL A 64 8.25 20.38 16.07
N ARG A 65 8.15 19.89 14.83
CA ARG A 65 8.20 20.70 13.61
C ARG A 65 7.36 20.09 12.51
N ILE A 66 6.72 20.96 11.73
CA ILE A 66 6.11 20.63 10.44
C ILE A 66 7.07 21.16 9.37
N ILE A 67 7.48 20.30 8.44
CA ILE A 67 8.36 20.63 7.33
C ILE A 67 7.56 20.64 6.04
N SER A 68 7.54 21.76 5.35
CA SER A 68 6.81 21.97 4.10
C SER A 68 7.67 21.67 2.87
N GLU A 69 7.01 21.53 1.71
CA GLU A 69 7.68 21.44 0.42
C GLU A 69 8.65 22.62 0.19
N HIS A 70 8.20 23.86 0.49
CA HIS A 70 8.99 25.06 0.30
C HIS A 70 10.34 25.01 1.05
N GLU A 71 10.33 24.56 2.31
CA GLU A 71 11.53 24.42 3.12
C GLU A 71 12.49 23.36 2.56
N ILE A 72 11.95 22.24 2.06
CA ILE A 72 12.73 21.17 1.44
C ILE A 72 13.39 21.67 0.15
N VAL A 73 12.62 22.31 -0.72
CA VAL A 73 13.09 22.85 -2.01
C VAL A 73 14.17 23.93 -1.79
N THR A 74 13.95 24.81 -0.83
CA THR A 74 14.93 25.87 -0.50
C THR A 74 16.23 25.29 0.05
N SER A 75 16.16 24.21 0.82
CA SER A 75 17.34 23.55 1.39
C SER A 75 18.10 22.68 0.39
N ALA A 76 17.46 22.23 -0.70
CA ALA A 76 18.05 21.34 -1.70
C ALA A 76 17.49 21.60 -3.11
N PRO A 77 17.70 22.79 -3.69
CA PRO A 77 17.08 23.19 -4.95
C PRO A 77 17.44 22.28 -6.14
N ASP A 78 18.67 21.75 -6.16
CA ASP A 78 19.14 20.86 -7.23
C ASP A 78 18.60 19.43 -7.16
N ARG A 79 17.84 19.09 -6.13
CA ARG A 79 17.29 17.74 -5.86
C ARG A 79 15.78 17.63 -6.06
N VAL A 80 15.15 18.60 -6.70
CA VAL A 80 13.68 18.66 -6.83
C VAL A 80 13.15 17.83 -8.00
N SER A 81 13.92 17.66 -9.08
CA SER A 81 13.45 16.98 -10.28
C SER A 81 14.39 15.89 -10.79
N GLY A 82 13.83 14.71 -10.98
CA GLY A 82 14.23 13.71 -11.99
C GLY A 82 15.63 13.11 -11.95
N THR A 83 16.42 13.32 -10.93
CA THR A 83 17.79 12.79 -10.86
C THR A 83 17.87 11.50 -10.06
N THR A 84 18.64 10.54 -10.56
CA THR A 84 19.07 9.36 -9.81
C THR A 84 19.81 9.79 -8.55
N SER A 85 19.37 9.34 -7.40
CA SER A 85 20.14 9.47 -6.15
C SER A 85 21.34 8.55 -6.24
N GLU A 86 22.54 9.12 -6.11
CA GLU A 86 23.71 8.30 -5.85
C GLU A 86 23.60 7.64 -4.46
N SER A 87 24.20 6.46 -4.32
CA SER A 87 24.22 5.69 -3.08
C SER A 87 24.57 6.53 -1.85
N VAL A 88 23.72 6.43 -0.83
CA VAL A 88 24.00 7.03 0.48
C VAL A 88 25.10 6.23 1.16
N PRO A 89 26.11 6.84 1.81
CA PRO A 89 27.03 6.12 2.67
C PRO A 89 26.25 5.33 3.72
N THR A 90 26.68 4.11 4.00
CA THR A 90 26.03 3.14 4.90
C THR A 90 25.90 3.70 6.32
N VAL A 91 24.89 4.52 6.54
CA VAL A 91 24.47 4.91 7.90
C VAL A 91 23.30 4.02 8.25
N TYR A 92 23.51 3.10 9.21
CA TYR A 92 22.41 2.30 9.72
C TYR A 92 21.32 3.22 10.30
N PRO A 93 20.05 3.03 9.90
CA PRO A 93 18.96 3.81 10.44
C PRO A 93 18.80 3.51 11.94
N LYS A 94 18.60 4.55 12.73
CA LYS A 94 18.38 4.47 14.18
C LYS A 94 16.90 4.53 14.54
N SER A 95 16.08 5.00 13.62
CA SER A 95 14.63 5.09 13.76
C SER A 95 13.94 4.60 12.48
N ARG A 96 12.61 4.52 12.54
CA ARG A 96 11.75 4.18 11.39
C ARG A 96 10.80 5.31 11.12
N PRO A 97 10.33 5.48 9.87
CA PRO A 97 9.27 6.41 9.57
C PRO A 97 7.98 6.01 10.28
N MET A 98 7.20 7.00 10.70
CA MET A 98 5.79 6.81 11.05
C MET A 98 4.94 6.87 9.80
N HIS A 99 3.91 6.03 9.75
CA HIS A 99 2.93 6.04 8.68
C HIS A 99 1.53 6.21 9.25
N PHE A 100 0.70 7.01 8.59
CA PHE A 100 -0.70 7.13 8.95
C PHE A 100 -1.55 6.11 8.19
N THR A 101 -2.45 5.44 8.92
CA THR A 101 -3.46 4.56 8.32
C THR A 101 -4.78 5.31 8.22
N SER A 102 -5.57 5.01 7.19
CA SER A 102 -6.97 5.40 7.15
C SER A 102 -7.74 4.61 8.22
N GLY A 103 -7.85 5.17 9.42
CA GLY A 103 -8.56 4.51 10.52
C GLY A 103 -10.02 4.21 10.16
N THR A 104 -10.53 3.04 10.55
CA THR A 104 -11.96 2.66 10.43
C THR A 104 -12.89 3.62 11.19
N SER A 105 -12.36 4.39 12.13
CA SER A 105 -13.06 5.44 12.90
C SER A 105 -13.06 6.83 12.24
N GLY A 106 -12.55 6.93 10.99
CA GLY A 106 -12.47 8.19 10.24
C GLY A 106 -11.28 9.10 10.61
N ARG A 107 -10.55 8.83 11.70
CA ARG A 107 -9.33 9.57 12.06
C ARG A 107 -8.10 8.70 11.78
N PRO A 108 -7.12 9.20 10.98
CA PRO A 108 -5.89 8.48 10.72
C PRO A 108 -5.15 8.14 12.02
N LYS A 109 -4.54 6.95 12.08
CA LYS A 109 -3.70 6.53 13.20
C LYS A 109 -2.26 6.39 12.75
N ALA A 110 -1.33 6.94 13.53
CA ALA A 110 0.09 6.78 13.27
C ALA A 110 0.56 5.40 13.75
N VAL A 111 1.21 4.66 12.86
CA VAL A 111 1.85 3.36 13.13
C VAL A 111 3.34 3.57 13.20
N TRP A 112 3.97 3.06 14.25
CA TRP A 112 5.41 3.13 14.44
C TRP A 112 5.99 1.83 14.98
N SER A 113 7.05 1.34 14.35
CA SER A 113 7.68 0.06 14.68
C SER A 113 8.92 0.20 15.58
N GLY A 114 9.08 1.34 16.26
CA GLY A 114 10.10 1.51 17.29
C GLY A 114 11.48 1.94 16.80
N TRP A 115 12.38 1.99 17.74
CA TRP A 115 13.80 2.26 17.54
C TRP A 115 14.50 1.05 16.95
N LEU A 116 15.67 1.28 16.39
CA LEU A 116 16.54 0.23 15.87
C LEU A 116 17.87 0.25 16.60
N SER A 117 18.21 -0.87 17.22
CA SER A 117 19.61 -1.18 17.55
C SER A 117 20.39 -1.40 16.24
N PRO A 118 21.73 -1.35 16.25
CA PRO A 118 22.52 -1.70 15.06
C PRO A 118 22.17 -3.07 14.49
N ASP A 119 21.94 -4.07 15.35
CA ASP A 119 21.59 -5.43 14.94
C ASP A 119 20.18 -5.49 14.34
N ASP A 120 19.20 -4.80 14.94
CA ASP A 120 17.84 -4.72 14.39
C ASP A 120 17.82 -3.97 13.05
N ALA A 121 18.62 -2.92 12.90
CA ALA A 121 18.74 -2.20 11.64
C ALA A 121 19.31 -3.09 10.53
N GLN A 122 20.36 -3.86 10.84
CA GLN A 122 20.94 -4.84 9.91
C GLN A 122 19.93 -5.95 9.58
N ALA A 123 19.23 -6.47 10.58
CA ALA A 123 18.20 -7.51 10.39
C ALA A 123 17.04 -6.98 9.51
N TRP A 124 16.58 -5.77 9.76
CA TRP A 124 15.54 -5.13 8.95
C TRP A 124 15.97 -4.93 7.50
N ILE A 125 17.17 -4.39 7.26
CA ILE A 125 17.70 -4.20 5.91
C ILE A 125 17.84 -5.56 5.21
N SER A 126 18.45 -6.55 5.86
CA SER A 126 18.66 -7.88 5.29
C SER A 126 17.35 -8.60 4.95
N ASP A 127 16.34 -8.50 5.81
CA ASP A 127 15.01 -9.07 5.59
C ASP A 127 14.32 -8.45 4.38
N GLU A 128 14.30 -7.12 4.31
CA GLU A 128 13.61 -6.42 3.23
C GLU A 128 14.34 -6.55 1.89
N THR A 129 15.67 -6.39 1.88
CA THR A 129 16.46 -6.52 0.65
C THR A 129 16.50 -7.98 0.18
N GLY A 130 16.65 -8.94 1.09
CA GLY A 130 16.67 -10.37 0.77
C GLY A 130 15.36 -10.88 0.20
N ALA A 131 14.20 -10.42 0.73
CA ALA A 131 12.90 -10.85 0.24
C ALA A 131 12.64 -10.46 -1.23
N TRP A 132 13.21 -9.34 -1.68
CA TRP A 132 13.02 -8.80 -3.03
C TRP A 132 14.27 -8.88 -3.90
N GLY A 133 15.35 -9.43 -3.35
CA GLY A 133 16.65 -9.50 -4.00
C GLY A 133 17.23 -8.12 -4.34
N ILE A 134 16.93 -7.07 -3.53
CA ILE A 134 17.43 -5.71 -3.79
C ILE A 134 18.92 -5.63 -3.53
N THR A 135 19.65 -5.02 -4.47
CA THR A 135 21.11 -4.88 -4.46
C THR A 135 21.55 -3.45 -4.76
N GLU A 136 22.84 -3.18 -4.64
CA GLU A 136 23.47 -1.90 -5.00
C GLU A 136 23.36 -1.56 -6.51
N ASN A 137 23.08 -2.55 -7.34
CA ASN A 137 22.94 -2.35 -8.78
C ASN A 137 21.52 -1.97 -9.21
N ASP A 138 20.57 -1.90 -8.25
CA ASP A 138 19.20 -1.59 -8.57
C ASP A 138 18.93 -0.11 -8.73
N VAL A 139 18.08 0.18 -9.70
CA VAL A 139 17.47 1.49 -9.92
C VAL A 139 15.96 1.35 -9.70
N HIS A 140 15.45 1.88 -8.58
CA HIS A 140 14.04 1.77 -8.22
C HIS A 140 13.23 2.96 -8.72
N LEU A 141 12.15 2.71 -9.46
CA LEU A 141 11.20 3.73 -9.91
C LEU A 141 10.07 3.88 -8.89
N VAL A 142 9.92 5.08 -8.33
CA VAL A 142 8.83 5.42 -7.41
C VAL A 142 7.57 5.78 -8.19
N CYS A 143 6.57 4.91 -8.15
CA CYS A 143 5.27 5.13 -8.77
C CYS A 143 4.17 5.58 -7.80
N GLY A 144 4.30 5.26 -6.53
CA GLY A 144 3.31 5.62 -5.49
C GLY A 144 3.75 6.77 -4.59
N PRO A 145 2.82 7.36 -3.79
CA PRO A 145 3.16 8.41 -2.85
C PRO A 145 4.09 7.90 -1.75
N LEU A 146 5.17 8.65 -1.47
CA LEU A 146 6.12 8.35 -0.38
C LEU A 146 5.50 8.52 1.03
N SER A 147 4.32 9.09 1.14
CA SER A 147 3.51 9.08 2.37
C SER A 147 2.91 7.71 2.71
N HIS A 148 2.95 6.75 1.77
CA HIS A 148 2.50 5.37 2.01
C HIS A 148 3.66 4.43 2.29
N SER A 149 3.39 3.42 3.14
CA SER A 149 4.43 2.51 3.65
C SER A 149 5.13 1.71 2.56
N ALA A 150 4.42 1.16 1.57
CA ALA A 150 5.04 0.32 0.54
C ALA A 150 5.94 1.11 -0.42
N PRO A 151 5.51 2.21 -1.09
CA PRO A 151 6.37 3.00 -1.95
C PRO A 151 7.62 3.53 -1.22
N LEU A 152 7.44 4.02 0.02
CA LEU A 152 8.56 4.52 0.81
C LEU A 152 9.53 3.39 1.20
N ARG A 153 9.01 2.22 1.57
CA ARG A 153 9.83 1.07 1.98
C ARG A 153 10.73 0.60 0.84
N PHE A 154 10.19 0.41 -0.37
CA PHE A 154 10.99 0.01 -1.53
C PHE A 154 12.06 1.05 -1.86
N ALA A 155 11.73 2.34 -1.85
CA ALA A 155 12.69 3.41 -2.11
C ALA A 155 13.81 3.44 -1.05
N LEU A 156 13.46 3.40 0.25
CA LEU A 156 14.45 3.39 1.34
C LEU A 156 15.33 2.14 1.31
N MET A 157 14.77 0.96 1.06
CA MET A 157 15.56 -0.28 1.00
C MET A 157 16.52 -0.29 -0.16
N THR A 158 16.14 0.24 -1.31
CA THR A 158 17.05 0.40 -2.45
C THR A 158 18.22 1.31 -2.09
N LEU A 159 17.95 2.47 -1.46
CA LEU A 159 19.01 3.37 -1.01
C LEU A 159 19.91 2.75 0.06
N LEU A 160 19.33 2.03 1.04
CA LEU A 160 20.08 1.36 2.10
C LEU A 160 20.91 0.18 1.60
N ALA A 161 20.50 -0.44 0.49
CA ALA A 161 21.29 -1.45 -0.22
C ALA A 161 22.43 -0.86 -1.08
N GLY A 162 22.49 0.47 -1.21
CA GLY A 162 23.48 1.17 -2.06
C GLY A 162 23.01 1.42 -3.49
N GLY A 163 21.78 1.05 -3.84
CA GLY A 163 21.17 1.29 -5.14
C GLY A 163 20.71 2.74 -5.33
N SER A 164 20.05 2.99 -6.45
CA SER A 164 19.58 4.32 -6.85
C SER A 164 18.05 4.37 -6.96
N VAL A 165 17.48 5.57 -6.82
CA VAL A 165 16.03 5.77 -6.89
C VAL A 165 15.70 6.89 -7.88
N VAL A 166 14.70 6.65 -8.75
CA VAL A 166 14.14 7.63 -9.68
C VAL A 166 12.78 8.08 -9.15
N VAL A 167 12.60 9.38 -8.94
CA VAL A 167 11.39 9.99 -8.39
C VAL A 167 10.78 10.95 -9.40
N PRO A 168 9.86 10.50 -10.28
CA PRO A 168 9.26 11.36 -11.32
C PRO A 168 8.19 12.32 -10.76
N GLY A 169 7.92 12.30 -9.46
CA GLY A 169 6.88 13.09 -8.83
C GLY A 169 5.54 12.35 -8.79
N LYS A 170 4.46 12.99 -9.27
CA LYS A 170 3.14 12.36 -9.34
C LYS A 170 3.10 11.30 -10.43
N PHE A 171 2.42 10.18 -10.17
CA PHE A 171 2.25 9.12 -11.16
C PHE A 171 1.57 9.63 -12.44
N ASP A 172 2.30 9.50 -13.55
CA ASP A 172 1.82 9.71 -14.90
C ASP A 172 2.19 8.49 -15.75
N PRO A 173 1.22 7.79 -16.37
CA PRO A 173 1.51 6.56 -17.10
C PRO A 173 2.42 6.77 -18.31
N ALA A 174 2.37 7.93 -18.98
CA ALA A 174 3.24 8.24 -20.12
C ALA A 174 4.70 8.41 -19.67
N VAL A 175 4.90 9.14 -18.56
CA VAL A 175 6.23 9.31 -17.96
C VAL A 175 6.79 7.98 -17.48
N VAL A 176 5.96 7.15 -16.83
CA VAL A 176 6.38 5.82 -16.33
C VAL A 176 6.75 4.91 -17.49
N ALA A 177 5.93 4.81 -18.55
CA ALA A 177 6.24 4.02 -19.74
C ALA A 177 7.58 4.46 -20.35
N HIS A 178 7.77 5.75 -20.57
CA HIS A 178 9.00 6.30 -21.11
C HIS A 178 10.24 5.97 -20.27
N LEU A 179 10.15 6.08 -18.94
CA LEU A 179 11.26 5.73 -18.04
C LEU A 179 11.60 4.23 -18.06
N LEU A 180 10.59 3.37 -18.22
CA LEU A 180 10.80 1.93 -18.39
C LEU A 180 11.51 1.61 -19.71
N GLU A 181 11.07 2.24 -20.81
CA GLU A 181 11.64 2.08 -22.16
C GLU A 181 13.10 2.54 -22.24
N GLN A 182 13.53 3.48 -21.41
CA GLN A 182 14.94 3.87 -21.30
C GLN A 182 15.85 2.74 -20.78
N GLY A 183 15.29 1.69 -20.19
CA GLY A 183 16.01 0.48 -19.80
C GLY A 183 16.94 0.62 -18.59
N THR A 184 16.95 1.77 -17.90
CA THR A 184 17.78 1.99 -16.70
C THR A 184 17.11 1.51 -15.42
N VAL A 185 15.78 1.48 -15.37
CA VAL A 185 15.00 1.05 -14.20
C VAL A 185 15.00 -0.48 -14.10
N THR A 186 15.34 -1.00 -12.93
CA THR A 186 15.41 -2.45 -12.66
C THR A 186 14.32 -2.94 -11.72
N THR A 187 13.79 -2.06 -10.85
CA THR A 187 12.74 -2.42 -9.89
C THR A 187 11.67 -1.33 -9.78
N THR A 188 10.45 -1.73 -9.51
CA THR A 188 9.36 -0.79 -9.19
C THR A 188 8.33 -1.43 -8.27
N PHE A 189 7.59 -0.58 -7.53
CA PHE A 189 6.36 -0.94 -6.83
C PHE A 189 5.18 -0.16 -7.41
N MET A 190 4.10 -0.88 -7.73
CA MET A 190 2.87 -0.29 -8.25
C MET A 190 1.65 -0.77 -7.48
N ALA A 191 0.72 0.12 -7.15
CA ALA A 191 -0.62 -0.32 -6.75
C ALA A 191 -1.39 -0.81 -8.00
N PRO A 192 -2.39 -1.69 -7.85
CA PRO A 192 -3.22 -2.14 -8.97
C PRO A 192 -3.82 -1.01 -9.82
N ALA A 193 -4.18 0.12 -9.20
CA ALA A 193 -4.64 1.31 -9.93
C ALA A 193 -3.57 1.92 -10.85
N HIS A 194 -2.28 1.84 -10.49
CA HIS A 194 -1.19 2.27 -11.37
C HIS A 194 -1.06 1.33 -12.56
N LEU A 195 -1.15 0.01 -12.34
CA LEU A 195 -1.13 -0.99 -13.40
C LEU A 195 -2.30 -0.82 -14.37
N GLN A 196 -3.52 -0.55 -13.87
CA GLN A 196 -4.69 -0.27 -14.71
C GLN A 196 -4.46 0.95 -15.61
N ARG A 197 -3.94 2.04 -15.04
CA ARG A 197 -3.68 3.27 -15.80
C ARG A 197 -2.57 3.09 -16.82
N LEU A 198 -1.52 2.34 -16.46
CA LEU A 198 -0.43 2.02 -17.37
C LEU A 198 -0.92 1.13 -18.53
N ARG A 199 -1.70 0.07 -18.21
CA ARG A 199 -2.35 -0.79 -19.22
C ARG A 199 -3.20 0.00 -20.19
N ALA A 200 -4.02 0.91 -19.68
CA ALA A 200 -4.87 1.78 -20.52
C ALA A 200 -4.05 2.71 -21.42
N HIS A 201 -2.91 3.23 -20.92
CA HIS A 201 -2.02 4.10 -21.67
C HIS A 201 -1.37 3.38 -22.87
N VAL A 202 -1.01 2.11 -22.71
CA VAL A 202 -0.39 1.29 -23.77
C VAL A 202 -1.41 0.44 -24.53
N ASP A 203 -2.69 0.75 -24.38
CA ASP A 203 -3.82 0.05 -25.03
C ASP A 203 -3.75 -1.49 -24.87
N GLY A 204 -3.33 -1.94 -23.68
CA GLY A 204 -3.14 -3.35 -23.36
C GLY A 204 -1.92 -4.01 -24.00
N GLY A 205 -1.07 -3.25 -24.68
CA GLY A 205 0.17 -3.72 -25.30
C GLY A 205 1.30 -4.00 -24.29
N SER A 206 2.46 -4.40 -24.83
CA SER A 206 3.69 -4.60 -24.06
C SER A 206 4.46 -3.28 -23.91
N ILE A 207 5.39 -3.25 -22.96
CA ILE A 207 6.32 -2.15 -22.71
C ILE A 207 7.73 -2.74 -22.76
N GLU A 208 8.63 -2.12 -23.50
CA GLU A 208 10.06 -2.48 -23.42
C GLU A 208 10.61 -2.07 -22.05
N HIS A 209 11.34 -2.96 -21.37
CA HIS A 209 11.87 -2.68 -20.04
C HIS A 209 13.04 -3.59 -19.66
N ASN A 210 13.79 -3.18 -18.63
CA ASN A 210 14.82 -4.00 -17.97
C ASN A 210 14.43 -4.34 -16.51
N LEU A 211 13.12 -4.32 -16.18
CA LEU A 211 12.67 -4.70 -14.86
C LEU A 211 13.01 -6.17 -14.57
N ARG A 212 13.62 -6.40 -13.41
CA ARG A 212 13.74 -7.71 -12.77
C ARG A 212 12.73 -7.93 -11.65
N LEU A 213 12.13 -6.84 -11.17
CA LEU A 213 11.08 -6.86 -10.13
C LEU A 213 10.03 -5.77 -10.38
N LEU A 214 8.80 -6.19 -10.54
CA LEU A 214 7.61 -5.37 -10.41
C LEU A 214 6.80 -5.94 -9.25
N ALA A 215 6.88 -5.31 -8.08
CA ALA A 215 6.06 -5.68 -6.93
C ALA A 215 4.73 -4.92 -6.96
N HIS A 216 3.62 -5.58 -6.63
CA HIS A 216 2.34 -4.89 -6.48
C HIS A 216 1.59 -5.33 -5.23
N ALA A 217 0.83 -4.41 -4.66
CA ALA A 217 0.01 -4.63 -3.46
C ALA A 217 -0.89 -3.42 -3.18
N GLY A 218 -1.58 -3.48 -2.03
CA GLY A 218 -2.32 -2.34 -1.47
C GLY A 218 -3.82 -2.37 -1.74
N SER A 219 -4.29 -3.13 -2.71
CA SER A 219 -5.69 -3.46 -2.96
C SER A 219 -5.78 -4.74 -3.77
N ALA A 220 -6.97 -5.32 -3.88
CA ALA A 220 -7.20 -6.42 -4.82
C ALA A 220 -6.82 -5.98 -6.24
N CYS A 221 -6.08 -6.82 -6.96
CA CYS A 221 -5.74 -6.58 -8.36
C CYS A 221 -6.78 -7.30 -9.23
N PRO A 222 -7.48 -6.60 -10.15
CA PRO A 222 -8.37 -7.26 -11.10
C PRO A 222 -7.60 -8.29 -11.93
N ASP A 223 -8.20 -9.46 -12.16
CA ASP A 223 -7.52 -10.58 -12.83
C ASP A 223 -7.05 -10.19 -14.24
N ALA A 224 -7.85 -9.43 -14.99
CA ALA A 224 -7.47 -8.94 -16.31
C ALA A 224 -6.25 -7.99 -16.31
N VAL A 225 -6.08 -7.20 -15.24
CA VAL A 225 -4.91 -6.31 -15.06
C VAL A 225 -3.68 -7.13 -14.68
N ARG A 226 -3.86 -8.12 -13.83
CA ARG A 226 -2.81 -9.03 -13.38
C ARG A 226 -2.29 -9.88 -14.54
N VAL A 227 -3.18 -10.51 -15.32
CA VAL A 227 -2.80 -11.29 -16.49
C VAL A 227 -2.03 -10.43 -17.49
N TRP A 228 -2.53 -9.22 -17.79
CA TRP A 228 -1.79 -8.27 -18.61
C TRP A 228 -0.40 -7.97 -18.06
N ALA A 229 -0.27 -7.73 -16.75
CA ALA A 229 1.03 -7.44 -16.14
C ALA A 229 2.00 -8.63 -16.29
N HIS A 230 1.49 -9.88 -16.16
CA HIS A 230 2.29 -11.08 -16.37
C HIS A 230 2.78 -11.22 -17.82
N GLU A 231 1.93 -10.86 -18.79
CA GLU A 231 2.26 -10.89 -20.22
C GLU A 231 3.21 -9.75 -20.62
N ALA A 232 2.95 -8.54 -20.12
CA ALA A 232 3.71 -7.34 -20.48
C ALA A 232 5.09 -7.28 -19.85
N PHE A 233 5.23 -7.76 -18.61
CA PHE A 233 6.49 -7.67 -17.85
C PHE A 233 7.16 -9.02 -17.59
N GLY A 234 6.47 -10.13 -17.80
CA GLY A 234 7.00 -11.47 -17.60
C GLY A 234 6.70 -12.08 -16.23
N MET A 235 6.47 -13.39 -16.22
CA MET A 235 6.09 -14.20 -15.06
C MET A 235 7.15 -14.23 -13.95
N GLU A 236 8.41 -14.01 -14.28
CA GLU A 236 9.53 -14.01 -13.31
C GLU A 236 9.71 -12.63 -12.65
N VAL A 237 9.17 -11.57 -13.27
CA VAL A 237 9.33 -10.19 -12.85
C VAL A 237 8.24 -9.76 -11.89
N VAL A 238 6.99 -10.19 -12.13
CA VAL A 238 5.83 -9.74 -11.37
C VAL A 238 5.68 -10.53 -10.09
N GLN A 239 5.60 -9.79 -8.98
CA GLN A 239 5.40 -10.32 -7.63
C GLN A 239 4.25 -9.58 -6.95
N GLU A 240 3.34 -10.31 -6.32
CA GLU A 240 2.34 -9.74 -5.43
C GLU A 240 2.73 -9.95 -3.98
N PHE A 241 2.29 -9.05 -3.10
CA PHE A 241 2.30 -9.31 -1.67
C PHE A 241 1.04 -8.79 -1.00
N TYR A 242 0.65 -9.45 0.07
CA TYR A 242 -0.36 -8.93 0.98
C TYR A 242 0.32 -8.38 2.22
N GLY A 243 -0.13 -7.20 2.61
CA GLY A 243 0.36 -6.49 3.79
C GLY A 243 -0.45 -5.24 4.08
N SER A 244 -0.10 -4.63 5.19
CA SER A 244 -0.67 -3.38 5.66
C SER A 244 0.45 -2.40 6.04
N THR A 245 0.07 -1.26 6.58
CA THR A 245 1.04 -0.31 7.15
C THR A 245 1.81 -0.93 8.32
N GLU A 246 1.16 -1.83 9.06
CA GLU A 246 1.68 -2.53 10.22
C GLU A 246 2.72 -3.60 9.87
N GLY A 247 2.63 -4.18 8.68
CA GLY A 247 3.58 -5.21 8.25
C GLY A 247 3.29 -5.81 6.87
N GLN A 248 4.25 -6.56 6.36
CA GLN A 248 4.08 -7.41 5.18
C GLN A 248 3.90 -8.85 5.64
N PHE A 249 2.88 -9.53 5.13
CA PHE A 249 2.50 -10.86 5.58
C PHE A 249 2.93 -11.94 4.59
N THR A 250 2.61 -11.76 3.31
CA THR A 250 2.83 -12.79 2.29
C THR A 250 3.66 -12.28 1.12
N GLN A 251 4.09 -13.22 0.30
CA GLN A 251 4.68 -13.00 -1.01
C GLN A 251 4.13 -14.04 -1.98
N CYS A 252 3.83 -13.63 -3.21
CA CYS A 252 3.23 -14.46 -4.25
C CYS A 252 3.89 -14.15 -5.60
N SER A 253 4.52 -15.13 -6.21
CA SER A 253 4.97 -15.01 -7.59
C SER A 253 3.80 -15.13 -8.58
N ALA A 254 3.98 -14.59 -9.78
CA ALA A 254 3.00 -14.76 -10.85
C ALA A 254 2.71 -16.24 -11.15
N ARG A 255 3.74 -17.11 -11.08
CA ARG A 255 3.58 -18.56 -11.28
C ARG A 255 2.70 -19.21 -10.21
N GLU A 256 2.87 -18.84 -8.94
CA GLU A 256 2.04 -19.34 -7.84
C GLU A 256 0.60 -18.88 -8.00
N TRP A 257 0.39 -17.63 -8.39
CA TRP A 257 -0.97 -17.12 -8.61
C TRP A 257 -1.69 -17.85 -9.76
N VAL A 258 -1.00 -18.11 -10.87
CA VAL A 258 -1.58 -18.87 -12.01
C VAL A 258 -1.98 -20.28 -11.60
N GLN A 259 -1.19 -20.94 -10.75
CA GLN A 259 -1.52 -22.27 -10.22
C GLN A 259 -2.64 -22.25 -9.18
N ARG A 260 -2.81 -21.12 -8.46
CA ARG A 260 -3.80 -20.94 -7.39
C ARG A 260 -4.46 -19.56 -7.48
N PRO A 261 -5.37 -19.38 -8.46
CA PRO A 261 -6.04 -18.10 -8.66
C PRO A 261 -6.76 -17.64 -7.40
N GLY A 262 -6.56 -16.36 -7.03
CA GLY A 262 -7.16 -15.74 -5.85
C GLY A 262 -6.30 -15.79 -4.60
N THR A 263 -5.19 -16.53 -4.59
CA THR A 263 -4.23 -16.47 -3.48
C THR A 263 -3.47 -15.13 -3.47
N VAL A 264 -3.07 -14.71 -2.26
CA VAL A 264 -2.10 -13.63 -2.05
C VAL A 264 -0.71 -14.18 -1.65
N GLY A 265 -0.50 -15.47 -1.90
CA GLY A 265 0.76 -16.15 -1.67
C GLY A 265 0.88 -16.81 -0.30
N ARG A 266 2.11 -17.10 0.09
CA ARG A 266 2.46 -17.74 1.36
C ARG A 266 3.16 -16.77 2.29
N ALA A 267 3.26 -17.14 3.57
CA ALA A 267 4.01 -16.38 4.56
C ALA A 267 5.39 -16.01 4.02
N ARG A 268 5.72 -14.72 4.05
CA ARG A 268 7.04 -14.22 3.72
C ARG A 268 8.07 -14.81 4.69
N PRO A 269 9.32 -15.11 4.27
CA PRO A 269 10.36 -15.60 5.17
C PRO A 269 10.45 -14.80 6.46
N GLY A 270 10.65 -15.47 7.60
CA GLY A 270 10.69 -14.85 8.92
C GLY A 270 9.32 -14.44 9.50
N ARG A 271 8.21 -14.79 8.85
CA ARG A 271 6.84 -14.61 9.37
C ARG A 271 6.15 -15.96 9.49
N GLU A 272 5.27 -16.04 10.47
CA GLU A 272 4.32 -17.13 10.59
C GLU A 272 2.91 -16.57 10.44
N LEU A 273 2.02 -17.32 9.80
CA LEU A 273 0.62 -16.94 9.64
C LEU A 273 -0.28 -18.02 10.23
N ARG A 274 -1.35 -17.61 10.88
CA ARG A 274 -2.42 -18.49 11.35
C ARG A 274 -3.78 -17.87 11.10
N VAL A 275 -4.79 -18.70 11.08
CA VAL A 275 -6.20 -18.30 11.10
C VAL A 275 -6.79 -18.83 12.38
N ASP A 276 -7.54 -18.02 13.11
CA ASP A 276 -8.27 -18.46 14.29
C ASP A 276 -9.61 -19.12 13.93
N ASP A 277 -10.33 -19.60 14.93
CA ASP A 277 -11.61 -20.31 14.76
C ASP A 277 -12.71 -19.42 14.12
N ASP A 278 -12.57 -18.09 14.24
CA ASP A 278 -13.48 -17.12 13.63
C ASP A 278 -13.09 -16.80 12.17
N GLY A 279 -11.95 -17.28 11.68
CA GLY A 279 -11.43 -17.02 10.34
C GLY A 279 -10.59 -15.77 10.22
N GLN A 280 -10.19 -15.13 11.33
CA GLN A 280 -9.32 -13.94 11.34
C GLN A 280 -7.87 -14.33 11.15
N LEU A 281 -7.18 -13.58 10.29
CA LEU A 281 -5.76 -13.76 10.02
C LEU A 281 -4.89 -13.08 11.08
N TRP A 282 -3.88 -13.82 11.52
CA TRP A 282 -2.85 -13.38 12.46
C TRP A 282 -1.46 -13.60 11.88
N CYS A 283 -0.57 -12.68 12.15
CA CYS A 283 0.83 -12.74 11.75
C CYS A 283 1.75 -12.64 12.96
N LYS A 284 2.73 -13.53 13.02
CA LYS A 284 3.88 -13.40 13.93
C LYS A 284 5.06 -12.86 13.13
N PRO A 285 5.42 -11.59 13.32
CA PRO A 285 6.55 -10.97 12.65
C PRO A 285 7.85 -11.24 13.41
N PRO A 286 9.02 -10.93 12.82
CA PRO A 286 10.26 -10.84 13.58
C PRO A 286 10.15 -9.86 14.76
N ALA A 287 10.87 -10.10 15.84
CA ALA A 287 10.78 -9.31 17.08
C ALA A 287 11.03 -7.80 16.82
N TRP A 288 11.99 -7.50 15.95
CA TRP A 288 12.31 -6.12 15.57
C TRP A 288 11.20 -5.43 14.77
N ALA A 289 10.22 -6.14 14.26
CA ALA A 289 9.12 -5.58 13.46
C ALA A 289 7.86 -5.29 14.30
N ARG A 290 7.94 -5.40 15.63
CA ARG A 290 6.80 -5.08 16.51
C ARG A 290 6.44 -3.59 16.38
N PHE A 291 5.17 -3.32 16.15
CA PHE A 291 4.65 -1.96 16.00
C PHE A 291 3.73 -1.57 17.16
N SER A 292 3.46 -0.28 17.25
CA SER A 292 2.40 0.30 18.08
C SER A 292 1.60 1.33 17.29
N TYR A 293 0.34 1.53 17.68
CA TYR A 293 -0.42 2.71 17.29
C TYR A 293 -0.03 3.84 18.23
N TRP A 294 0.57 4.89 17.69
CA TRP A 294 1.11 5.98 18.48
C TRP A 294 0.00 6.69 19.27
N GLY A 295 0.22 6.85 20.57
CA GLY A 295 -0.76 7.49 21.46
C GLY A 295 -2.04 6.68 21.72
N ASP A 296 -2.12 5.42 21.27
CA ASP A 296 -3.30 4.57 21.41
C ASP A 296 -2.92 3.17 21.94
N PRO A 297 -2.62 3.07 23.25
CA PRO A 297 -2.20 1.81 23.87
C PRO A 297 -3.30 0.75 23.83
N ASP A 298 -4.56 1.14 23.94
CA ASP A 298 -5.70 0.21 23.93
C ASP A 298 -5.85 -0.45 22.57
N LYS A 299 -5.77 0.33 21.48
CA LYS A 299 -5.78 -0.20 20.13
C LYS A 299 -4.54 -1.06 19.85
N THR A 300 -3.39 -0.66 20.38
CA THR A 300 -2.18 -1.46 20.28
C THR A 300 -2.35 -2.81 20.98
N ALA A 301 -2.90 -2.82 22.19
CA ALA A 301 -3.19 -4.06 22.92
C ALA A 301 -4.21 -4.95 22.19
N GLN A 302 -5.24 -4.37 21.59
CA GLN A 302 -6.26 -5.12 20.80
C GLN A 302 -5.69 -5.74 19.53
N ALA A 303 -4.64 -5.15 18.96
CA ALA A 303 -4.01 -5.67 17.75
C ALA A 303 -3.06 -6.86 18.01
N TRP A 304 -2.62 -7.06 19.25
CA TRP A 304 -1.63 -8.06 19.62
C TRP A 304 -2.19 -9.13 20.56
N ASP A 305 -1.89 -10.40 20.24
CA ASP A 305 -2.03 -11.56 21.13
C ASP A 305 -0.65 -12.20 21.28
N GLY A 306 0.05 -11.84 22.37
CA GLY A 306 1.45 -12.24 22.58
C GLY A 306 2.38 -11.73 21.48
N GLU A 307 2.91 -12.66 20.68
CA GLU A 307 3.79 -12.37 19.52
C GLU A 307 3.02 -12.22 18.19
N TRP A 308 1.71 -12.48 18.20
CA TRP A 308 0.86 -12.46 17.02
C TRP A 308 0.09 -11.15 16.94
N PHE A 309 -0.01 -10.58 15.74
CA PHE A 309 -0.86 -9.43 15.52
C PHE A 309 -1.85 -9.65 14.39
N THR A 310 -2.93 -8.90 14.42
CA THR A 310 -3.94 -8.85 13.37
C THR A 310 -4.24 -7.41 12.97
N VAL A 311 -4.68 -7.24 11.73
CA VAL A 311 -5.24 -5.98 11.22
C VAL A 311 -6.74 -6.08 10.94
N GLY A 312 -7.36 -7.19 11.39
CA GLY A 312 -8.80 -7.45 11.24
C GLY A 312 -9.18 -7.98 9.86
N ASP A 313 -8.24 -8.52 9.11
CA ASP A 313 -8.52 -9.19 7.84
C ASP A 313 -8.90 -10.65 8.09
N TYR A 314 -9.83 -11.17 7.29
CA TYR A 314 -10.36 -12.54 7.33
C TYR A 314 -9.92 -13.31 6.09
N GLY A 315 -9.72 -14.61 6.26
CA GLY A 315 -9.29 -15.46 5.18
C GLY A 315 -9.17 -16.92 5.59
N HIS A 316 -8.56 -17.71 4.73
CA HIS A 316 -8.13 -19.06 5.07
C HIS A 316 -6.71 -19.32 4.53
N ILE A 317 -6.09 -20.32 5.08
CA ILE A 317 -4.80 -20.85 4.66
C ILE A 317 -5.02 -22.27 4.22
N ASP A 318 -4.66 -22.63 2.98
CA ASP A 318 -4.78 -23.98 2.49
C ASP A 318 -3.73 -24.94 3.08
N ALA A 319 -3.83 -26.22 2.77
CA ALA A 319 -2.91 -27.24 3.29
C ALA A 319 -1.44 -27.04 2.85
N GLU A 320 -1.20 -26.24 1.80
CA GLU A 320 0.12 -25.93 1.28
C GLU A 320 0.63 -24.56 1.75
N GLY A 321 -0.12 -23.88 2.61
CA GLY A 321 0.24 -22.62 3.24
C GLY A 321 -0.10 -21.36 2.43
N TYR A 322 -0.91 -21.48 1.36
CA TYR A 322 -1.35 -20.34 0.58
C TYR A 322 -2.53 -19.63 1.26
N VAL A 323 -2.45 -18.32 1.29
CA VAL A 323 -3.42 -17.44 1.93
C VAL A 323 -4.44 -16.93 0.90
N PHE A 324 -5.71 -16.98 1.27
CA PHE A 324 -6.83 -16.43 0.51
C PHE A 324 -7.58 -15.43 1.39
N LEU A 325 -7.72 -14.19 0.92
CA LEU A 325 -8.40 -13.14 1.66
C LEU A 325 -9.90 -13.13 1.35
N HIS A 326 -10.71 -13.00 2.40
CA HIS A 326 -12.17 -12.88 2.28
C HIS A 326 -12.62 -11.43 2.47
N GLY A 327 -11.88 -10.60 3.21
CA GLY A 327 -12.20 -9.19 3.50
C GLY A 327 -11.92 -8.80 4.93
N ARG A 328 -12.54 -7.70 5.40
CA ARG A 328 -12.40 -7.21 6.78
C ARG A 328 -13.67 -7.45 7.58
N ARG A 329 -13.53 -7.65 8.89
CA ARG A 329 -14.68 -7.81 9.81
C ARG A 329 -15.64 -6.63 9.74
N GLY A 330 -15.10 -5.41 9.68
CA GLY A 330 -15.92 -4.20 9.61
C GLY A 330 -16.70 -4.02 8.30
N ASP A 331 -16.30 -4.74 7.26
CA ASP A 331 -16.95 -4.72 5.94
C ASP A 331 -17.92 -5.90 5.72
N LEU A 332 -17.96 -6.87 6.65
CA LEU A 332 -18.81 -8.05 6.53
C LEU A 332 -20.29 -7.68 6.42
N ILE A 333 -20.94 -8.16 5.41
CA ILE A 333 -22.38 -7.99 5.19
C ILE A 333 -23.10 -9.24 5.70
N ILE A 334 -24.04 -9.07 6.63
CA ILE A 334 -24.89 -10.18 7.10
C ILE A 334 -26.23 -10.07 6.38
N SER A 335 -26.40 -10.85 5.31
CA SER A 335 -27.61 -10.81 4.47
C SER A 335 -28.40 -12.10 4.61
N GLY A 336 -29.59 -12.01 5.22
CA GLY A 336 -30.44 -13.19 5.45
C GLY A 336 -29.77 -14.27 6.32
N GLY A 337 -28.92 -13.87 7.28
CA GLY A 337 -28.16 -14.80 8.13
C GLY A 337 -26.91 -15.40 7.45
N VAL A 338 -26.59 -14.98 6.23
CA VAL A 338 -25.40 -15.42 5.49
C VAL A 338 -24.32 -14.37 5.57
N ASN A 339 -23.12 -14.79 5.95
CA ASN A 339 -21.92 -13.93 5.90
C ASN A 339 -21.49 -13.74 4.44
N VAL A 340 -21.55 -12.50 3.96
CA VAL A 340 -21.14 -12.10 2.61
C VAL A 340 -19.96 -11.16 2.72
N TYR A 341 -18.85 -11.56 2.13
CA TYR A 341 -17.63 -10.75 2.11
C TYR A 341 -17.60 -9.88 0.86
N PRO A 342 -17.58 -8.53 1.00
CA PRO A 342 -17.54 -7.59 -0.12
C PRO A 342 -16.44 -7.88 -1.14
N ALA A 343 -15.24 -8.22 -0.67
CA ALA A 343 -14.08 -8.47 -1.52
C ALA A 343 -14.31 -9.61 -2.54
N GLU A 344 -15.13 -10.61 -2.21
CA GLU A 344 -15.47 -11.69 -3.14
C GLU A 344 -16.32 -11.17 -4.30
N ILE A 345 -17.30 -10.32 -3.99
CA ILE A 345 -18.16 -9.70 -5.00
C ILE A 345 -17.36 -8.72 -5.84
N GLU A 346 -16.54 -7.89 -5.20
CA GLU A 346 -15.69 -6.90 -5.84
C GLU A 346 -14.71 -7.56 -6.82
N ARG A 347 -14.06 -8.66 -6.43
CA ARG A 347 -13.17 -9.43 -7.29
C ARG A 347 -13.87 -9.96 -8.54
N VAL A 348 -15.08 -10.47 -8.40
CA VAL A 348 -15.85 -10.99 -9.53
C VAL A 348 -16.25 -9.85 -10.47
N LEU A 349 -16.85 -8.78 -9.94
CA LEU A 349 -17.37 -7.68 -10.75
C LEU A 349 -16.27 -6.84 -11.40
N ALA A 350 -15.08 -6.80 -10.82
CA ALA A 350 -13.93 -6.13 -11.43
C ALA A 350 -13.50 -6.74 -12.78
N ASN A 351 -13.91 -7.98 -13.08
CA ASN A 351 -13.64 -8.63 -14.36
C ASN A 351 -14.66 -8.31 -15.48
N LEU A 352 -15.74 -7.58 -15.17
CA LEU A 352 -16.67 -7.11 -16.18
C LEU A 352 -15.98 -6.00 -17.03
N PRO A 353 -15.89 -6.17 -18.37
CA PRO A 353 -15.31 -5.15 -19.24
C PRO A 353 -15.98 -3.79 -19.05
N GLY A 354 -15.16 -2.72 -18.94
CA GLY A 354 -15.63 -1.37 -18.68
C GLY A 354 -15.66 -0.97 -17.21
N VAL A 355 -15.59 -1.92 -16.27
CA VAL A 355 -15.45 -1.63 -14.83
C VAL A 355 -14.03 -1.16 -14.53
N GLN A 356 -13.92 0.01 -13.90
CA GLN A 356 -12.67 0.60 -13.44
C GLN A 356 -12.56 0.57 -11.92
N GLN A 357 -13.69 0.71 -11.25
CA GLN A 357 -13.78 0.72 -9.78
C GLN A 357 -15.02 -0.06 -9.37
N VAL A 358 -14.92 -0.79 -8.27
CA VAL A 358 -16.04 -1.51 -7.68
C VAL A 358 -15.96 -1.49 -6.17
N MET A 359 -17.11 -1.34 -5.54
CA MET A 359 -17.28 -1.42 -4.10
C MET A 359 -18.59 -2.14 -3.78
N ALA A 360 -18.51 -3.21 -3.02
CA ALA A 360 -19.67 -3.87 -2.41
C ALA A 360 -19.83 -3.43 -0.95
N PHE A 361 -21.07 -3.23 -0.51
CA PHE A 361 -21.40 -2.82 0.86
C PHE A 361 -22.80 -3.28 1.26
N GLY A 362 -23.03 -3.35 2.57
CA GLY A 362 -24.34 -3.65 3.14
C GLY A 362 -25.15 -2.37 3.36
N ALA A 363 -26.41 -2.36 2.97
CA ALA A 363 -27.35 -1.34 3.37
C ALA A 363 -28.49 -1.99 4.21
N PRO A 364 -29.09 -1.27 5.18
CA PRO A 364 -30.20 -1.79 5.97
C PRO A 364 -31.36 -2.31 5.10
N ASP A 365 -31.94 -3.43 5.48
CA ASP A 365 -33.05 -4.05 4.76
C ASP A 365 -33.97 -4.80 5.74
N GLU A 366 -35.26 -4.59 5.64
CA GLU A 366 -36.25 -5.18 6.55
C GLU A 366 -36.34 -6.72 6.41
N GLN A 367 -36.14 -7.23 5.21
CA GLN A 367 -36.26 -8.67 4.92
C GLN A 367 -34.96 -9.41 5.22
N TRP A 368 -33.82 -8.79 4.91
CA TRP A 368 -32.51 -9.45 4.92
C TRP A 368 -31.61 -9.02 6.07
N GLY A 369 -32.05 -8.07 6.91
CA GLY A 369 -31.19 -7.37 7.87
C GLY A 369 -30.27 -6.39 7.18
N GLN A 370 -29.46 -6.91 6.26
CA GLN A 370 -28.69 -6.10 5.31
C GLN A 370 -28.89 -6.66 3.89
N ARG A 371 -29.10 -5.77 2.92
CA ARG A 371 -29.03 -6.14 1.49
C ARG A 371 -27.63 -5.83 0.94
N VAL A 372 -27.17 -6.68 0.07
CA VAL A 372 -25.92 -6.46 -0.68
C VAL A 372 -26.15 -5.40 -1.74
N CYS A 373 -25.36 -4.32 -1.68
CA CYS A 373 -25.31 -3.25 -2.65
C CYS A 373 -23.94 -3.25 -3.34
N VAL A 374 -23.89 -2.83 -4.61
CA VAL A 374 -22.64 -2.58 -5.33
C VAL A 374 -22.67 -1.19 -5.97
N ALA A 375 -21.57 -0.47 -5.85
CA ALA A 375 -21.29 0.76 -6.59
C ALA A 375 -20.16 0.48 -7.59
N ILE A 376 -20.37 0.89 -8.84
CA ILE A 376 -19.46 0.66 -9.97
C ILE A 376 -19.05 2.02 -10.54
N GLY A 377 -17.76 2.23 -10.71
CA GLY A 377 -17.19 3.33 -11.48
C GLY A 377 -16.66 2.80 -12.80
N GLY A 378 -17.05 3.40 -13.91
CA GLY A 378 -16.60 2.98 -15.24
C GLY A 378 -17.64 3.22 -16.33
N ASP A 379 -17.38 2.62 -17.50
CA ASP A 379 -18.25 2.71 -18.67
C ASP A 379 -19.03 1.39 -18.84
N VAL A 380 -20.02 1.20 -17.99
CA VAL A 380 -20.92 0.03 -17.96
C VAL A 380 -22.33 0.48 -17.61
N SER A 381 -23.34 -0.32 -18.02
CA SER A 381 -24.71 -0.10 -17.58
C SER A 381 -25.08 -0.95 -16.36
N GLU A 382 -26.09 -0.52 -15.61
CA GLU A 382 -26.64 -1.29 -14.50
C GLU A 382 -27.10 -2.69 -14.97
N GLU A 383 -27.68 -2.78 -16.16
CA GLU A 383 -28.17 -4.03 -16.74
C GLU A 383 -27.01 -5.03 -16.99
N GLN A 384 -25.88 -4.54 -17.54
CA GLN A 384 -24.68 -5.35 -17.75
C GLN A 384 -24.13 -5.87 -16.43
N VAL A 385 -24.06 -5.02 -15.39
CA VAL A 385 -23.58 -5.42 -14.05
C VAL A 385 -24.52 -6.48 -13.45
N ARG A 386 -25.84 -6.30 -13.54
CA ARG A 386 -26.83 -7.27 -13.03
C ARG A 386 -26.76 -8.59 -13.77
N ALA A 387 -26.67 -8.59 -15.09
CA ALA A 387 -26.54 -9.79 -15.90
C ALA A 387 -25.26 -10.57 -15.54
N PHE A 388 -24.12 -9.88 -15.47
CA PHE A 388 -22.86 -10.50 -15.12
C PHE A 388 -22.86 -11.04 -13.66
N ALA A 389 -23.41 -10.29 -12.72
CA ALA A 389 -23.55 -10.73 -11.34
C ALA A 389 -24.50 -11.95 -11.21
N ALA A 390 -25.56 -12.01 -12.00
CA ALA A 390 -26.51 -13.14 -11.99
C ALA A 390 -25.85 -14.43 -12.48
N GLU A 391 -24.94 -14.34 -13.43
CA GLU A 391 -24.19 -15.47 -13.99
C GLU A 391 -23.04 -15.93 -13.06
N GLN A 392 -22.29 -14.97 -12.50
CA GLN A 392 -21.02 -15.25 -11.82
C GLN A 392 -21.15 -15.39 -10.29
N LEU A 393 -22.22 -14.89 -9.69
CA LEU A 393 -22.45 -14.92 -8.24
C LEU A 393 -23.68 -15.76 -7.89
N SER A 394 -23.69 -16.36 -6.70
CA SER A 394 -24.78 -17.20 -6.22
C SER A 394 -25.40 -16.70 -4.91
N GLY A 395 -26.65 -17.02 -4.67
CA GLY A 395 -27.36 -16.83 -3.41
C GLY A 395 -27.33 -15.38 -2.90
N ALA A 396 -26.93 -15.21 -1.63
CA ALA A 396 -26.88 -13.91 -0.94
C ALA A 396 -25.84 -12.95 -1.51
N LYS A 397 -24.86 -13.44 -2.28
CA LYS A 397 -23.81 -12.64 -2.89
C LYS A 397 -24.31 -11.82 -4.09
N LYS A 398 -25.46 -12.16 -4.67
CA LYS A 398 -26.06 -11.39 -5.77
C LYS A 398 -26.52 -10.03 -5.27
N PRO A 399 -26.01 -8.91 -5.86
CA PRO A 399 -26.40 -7.58 -5.43
C PRO A 399 -27.91 -7.34 -5.58
N LYS A 400 -28.52 -6.81 -4.54
CA LYS A 400 -29.93 -6.37 -4.58
C LYS A 400 -30.04 -4.95 -5.16
N SER A 401 -29.03 -4.12 -4.93
CA SER A 401 -28.93 -2.77 -5.49
C SER A 401 -27.64 -2.62 -6.25
N VAL A 402 -27.71 -2.00 -7.42
CA VAL A 402 -26.58 -1.70 -8.28
C VAL A 402 -26.60 -0.20 -8.61
N PHE A 403 -25.49 0.47 -8.39
CA PHE A 403 -25.30 1.88 -8.68
C PHE A 403 -24.12 2.03 -9.63
N VAL A 404 -24.29 2.81 -10.68
CA VAL A 404 -23.24 3.04 -11.68
C VAL A 404 -22.96 4.54 -11.79
N ALA A 405 -21.69 4.89 -11.81
CA ALA A 405 -21.19 6.24 -12.01
C ALA A 405 -19.96 6.21 -12.92
N SER A 406 -19.59 7.36 -13.48
CA SER A 406 -18.33 7.46 -14.26
C SER A 406 -17.09 7.19 -13.41
N SER A 407 -17.14 7.55 -12.12
CA SER A 407 -16.11 7.24 -11.12
C SER A 407 -16.70 7.21 -9.72
N LEU A 408 -16.06 6.47 -8.82
CA LEU A 408 -16.41 6.45 -7.38
C LEU A 408 -15.52 7.44 -6.61
N PRO A 409 -15.99 7.92 -5.44
CA PRO A 409 -15.15 8.67 -4.52
C PRO A 409 -13.86 7.92 -4.18
N THR A 410 -12.74 8.62 -4.17
CA THR A 410 -11.44 8.04 -3.86
C THR A 410 -10.76 8.76 -2.70
N THR A 411 -9.99 8.02 -1.92
CA THR A 411 -9.08 8.56 -0.92
C THR A 411 -7.90 9.26 -1.60
N HIS A 412 -7.10 10.01 -0.84
CA HIS A 412 -5.86 10.63 -1.34
C HIS A 412 -4.85 9.60 -1.92
N SER A 413 -4.98 8.34 -1.53
CA SER A 413 -4.16 7.24 -2.08
C SER A 413 -4.67 6.68 -3.41
N GLY A 414 -5.81 7.18 -3.93
CA GLY A 414 -6.43 6.68 -5.15
C GLY A 414 -7.26 5.40 -4.96
N LYS A 415 -7.43 4.91 -3.73
CA LYS A 415 -8.34 3.80 -3.42
C LYS A 415 -9.77 4.30 -3.32
N VAL A 416 -10.76 3.44 -3.64
CA VAL A 416 -12.17 3.77 -3.41
C VAL A 416 -12.38 4.11 -1.93
N ASP A 417 -12.96 5.28 -1.68
CA ASP A 417 -13.37 5.69 -0.34
C ASP A 417 -14.68 5.00 0.02
N ARG A 418 -14.58 3.93 0.82
CA ARG A 418 -15.72 3.09 1.19
C ARG A 418 -16.80 3.87 1.96
N LEU A 419 -16.38 4.75 2.88
CA LEU A 419 -17.31 5.54 3.68
C LEU A 419 -18.06 6.57 2.84
N ALA A 420 -17.32 7.33 2.02
CA ALA A 420 -17.92 8.32 1.13
C ALA A 420 -18.84 7.65 0.09
N THR A 421 -18.42 6.52 -0.48
CA THR A 421 -19.21 5.76 -1.47
C THR A 421 -20.48 5.19 -0.83
N ALA A 422 -20.38 4.55 0.34
CA ALA A 422 -21.56 4.01 1.03
C ALA A 422 -22.53 5.13 1.41
N LYS A 423 -22.04 6.29 1.84
CA LYS A 423 -22.89 7.46 2.14
C LYS A 423 -23.58 8.04 0.92
N LEU A 424 -22.94 7.94 -0.26
CA LEU A 424 -23.49 8.50 -1.51
C LEU A 424 -24.60 7.61 -2.09
N PHE A 425 -24.46 6.28 -1.96
CA PHE A 425 -25.33 5.30 -2.64
C PHE A 425 -26.15 4.41 -1.68
N GLY A 426 -25.86 4.40 -0.37
CA GLY A 426 -26.58 3.60 0.64
C GLY A 426 -27.56 4.41 1.43
#